data_88909a27a9d8db6f9389043cddd2de18
#
_entry.id   88909a27a9d8db6f9389043cddd2de18
#
_cell.length_a   1.000
_cell.length_b   1.000
_cell.length_c   1.000
_cell.angle_alpha   90.00
_cell.angle_beta   90.00
_cell.angle_gamma   90.00
#
_symmetry.space_group_name_H-M   'P 1'
#
loop_
_entity.id
_entity.type
_entity.pdbx_description
1 polymer ?
#
loop_
_entity_poly.entity_id
_entity_poly.type
_entity_poly.pdbx_seq_one_letter_code
_entity_poly.pdbx_strand_id
1 'polypeptide(L)'
;VTQASTSMPEKDTLRPAVQLNWWRATVCSIGLLLAGLLSLPGGTATTKYVNDLFVFLDGAHRIAAGQLPNVDFHTSLGPLTFYIPALGYALSGSMGAAMPVGMSLLILFLSLVAAEVVGSRMHWAFGLPLATFLLLVVAAPANPGERIGELSFAMFYNRIGWASLGLLLVMYLRRLPGASSGKSADAACASFLVLVMLYTKVTYGVVGLAFLVFMLFDRRQIGWVTLAFGLVAASILVIELVWGGGVKYLLDISLAGKNSGGLPTMTALGHVVRTNLADLLAYLAVAIILFILTPSYRHLLFVGFSIATGILLIEQNFQFFGILTLGASAAVLSESLFRTELRCRYARARIALPLLSAFLLIPAAVTNAVSLAIHAYYTAGERGEAIRLPAFSEIRLVQMWSAGQYEYFRDYNRTLADASAALSQLNAGSERVAVLDFVNPFSAGLDRTPPAGDSVWYHWGRTLGPDYHPAAEEMFADVDLILDPKWPIEIWTGNGMRDIYAHYIARHYDLVRETADWRIYRKNASRTEADRLPRSEMTSDRPKPEFRLHRVSGG
;
A
#
# COMPACT_ATOMS: atom_id res chain seq x y z
N VAL A 1 -32.59 70.54 9.86
CA VAL A 1 -32.43 69.26 10.57
C VAL A 1 -31.43 68.46 9.84
N THR A 2 -30.16 68.47 10.32
CA THR A 2 -29.01 67.81 9.73
C THR A 2 -28.92 66.40 10.38
N GLN A 3 -29.11 65.32 9.61
CA GLN A 3 -28.83 64.00 10.06
C GLN A 3 -27.33 63.71 9.96
N ALA A 4 -26.69 63.53 11.12
CA ALA A 4 -25.34 63.03 11.22
C ALA A 4 -25.34 61.49 10.98
N SER A 5 -24.69 61.06 9.90
CA SER A 5 -24.39 59.66 9.64
C SER A 5 -23.22 59.19 10.50
N THR A 6 -23.49 58.45 11.54
CA THR A 6 -22.47 57.72 12.31
C THR A 6 -22.00 56.55 11.47
N SER A 7 -20.83 56.68 10.85
CA SER A 7 -20.11 55.55 10.24
C SER A 7 -19.58 54.66 11.39
N MET A 8 -20.09 53.42 11.49
CA MET A 8 -19.45 52.40 12.29
C MET A 8 -18.03 52.12 11.77
N PRO A 9 -17.05 51.92 12.63
CA PRO A 9 -15.71 51.57 12.18
C PRO A 9 -15.69 50.14 11.61
N GLU A 10 -15.17 50.05 10.41
CA GLU A 10 -14.87 48.82 9.70
C GLU A 10 -13.84 48.00 10.51
N LYS A 11 -14.31 47.14 11.40
CA LYS A 11 -13.49 46.15 12.11
C LYS A 11 -13.49 44.85 11.36
N ASP A 12 -12.29 44.33 11.09
CA ASP A 12 -11.94 42.95 10.71
C ASP A 12 -11.78 42.56 9.24
N THR A 13 -10.89 43.24 8.54
CA THR A 13 -10.37 42.71 7.24
C THR A 13 -8.94 42.16 7.27
N LEU A 14 -8.28 42.03 8.44
CA LEU A 14 -6.86 41.65 8.52
C LEU A 14 -6.55 40.22 8.98
N ARG A 15 -7.53 39.29 9.01
CA ARG A 15 -7.29 37.97 9.64
C ARG A 15 -7.28 36.69 8.77
N PRO A 16 -7.49 36.64 7.44
CA PRO A 16 -7.50 35.35 6.74
C PRO A 16 -6.11 34.73 6.55
N ALA A 17 -5.06 35.54 6.34
CA ALA A 17 -3.73 35.01 6.02
C ALA A 17 -3.02 34.36 7.22
N VAL A 18 -3.17 34.92 8.42
CA VAL A 18 -2.54 34.41 9.65
C VAL A 18 -3.19 33.10 10.11
N GLN A 19 -4.53 32.97 9.98
CA GLN A 19 -5.24 31.74 10.33
C GLN A 19 -4.89 30.57 9.39
N LEU A 20 -4.64 30.81 8.11
CA LEU A 20 -4.28 29.77 7.15
C LEU A 20 -2.88 29.22 7.41
N ASN A 21 -1.92 30.05 7.84
CA ASN A 21 -0.56 29.62 8.17
C ASN A 21 -0.50 28.77 9.44
N TRP A 22 -1.27 29.14 10.48
CA TRP A 22 -1.33 28.35 11.72
C TRP A 22 -1.90 26.95 11.47
N TRP A 23 -2.97 26.85 10.71
CA TRP A 23 -3.64 25.59 10.36
C TRP A 23 -2.71 24.63 9.61
N ARG A 24 -2.00 25.12 8.58
CA ARG A 24 -1.01 24.34 7.82
C ARG A 24 0.13 23.85 8.73
N ALA A 25 0.65 24.73 9.57
CA ALA A 25 1.69 24.38 10.53
C ALA A 25 1.25 23.27 11.48
N THR A 26 -0.01 23.29 11.96
CA THR A 26 -0.55 22.25 12.83
C THR A 26 -0.58 20.88 12.14
N VAL A 27 -1.04 20.79 10.88
CA VAL A 27 -1.06 19.53 10.13
C VAL A 27 0.35 18.99 9.90
N CYS A 28 1.30 19.86 9.53
CA CYS A 28 2.70 19.49 9.38
C CYS A 28 3.34 19.03 10.72
N SER A 29 3.01 19.68 11.82
CA SER A 29 3.47 19.28 13.16
C SER A 29 2.93 17.91 13.58
N ILE A 30 1.65 17.62 13.27
CA ILE A 30 1.07 16.28 13.45
C ILE A 30 1.84 15.27 12.60
N GLY A 31 2.08 15.56 11.32
CA GLY A 31 2.84 14.67 10.44
C GLY A 31 4.25 14.39 10.98
N LEU A 32 4.95 15.41 11.48
CA LEU A 32 6.28 15.28 12.10
C LEU A 32 6.23 14.43 13.39
N LEU A 33 5.23 14.64 14.23
CA LEU A 33 5.02 13.82 15.44
C LEU A 33 4.79 12.34 15.08
N LEU A 34 3.91 12.06 14.12
CA LEU A 34 3.59 10.69 13.70
C LEU A 34 4.81 10.01 13.05
N ALA A 35 5.53 10.73 12.19
CA ALA A 35 6.76 10.26 11.60
C ALA A 35 7.83 9.95 12.66
N GLY A 36 7.98 10.82 13.65
CA GLY A 36 8.90 10.61 14.78
C GLY A 36 8.52 9.39 15.62
N LEU A 37 7.25 9.25 15.99
CA LEU A 37 6.77 8.08 16.75
C LEU A 37 7.00 6.77 16.01
N LEU A 38 6.91 6.78 14.68
CA LEU A 38 7.11 5.60 13.87
C LEU A 38 8.58 5.22 13.69
N SER A 39 9.48 6.20 13.43
CA SER A 39 10.85 5.93 12.99
C SER A 39 11.92 6.06 14.09
N LEU A 40 11.75 6.94 15.08
CA LEU A 40 12.76 7.14 16.14
C LEU A 40 13.07 5.89 16.98
N PRO A 41 12.13 4.96 17.22
CA PRO A 41 12.44 3.72 17.90
C PRO A 41 13.44 2.79 17.18
N GLY A 42 13.68 2.98 15.88
CA GLY A 42 14.79 2.36 15.16
C GLY A 42 14.58 0.90 14.72
N GLY A 43 13.39 0.34 14.84
CA GLY A 43 13.10 -1.04 14.45
C GLY A 43 11.63 -1.27 14.13
N THR A 44 11.22 -2.53 14.00
CA THR A 44 9.85 -2.92 13.69
C THR A 44 9.30 -3.92 14.69
N ALA A 45 8.13 -3.62 15.29
CA ALA A 45 7.36 -4.57 16.08
C ALA A 45 6.18 -5.11 15.23
N THR A 46 6.01 -6.43 15.22
CA THR A 46 4.93 -7.09 14.50
C THR A 46 4.31 -8.19 15.34
N THR A 47 3.02 -8.44 15.21
CA THR A 47 2.30 -9.50 15.90
C THR A 47 1.83 -10.59 14.94
N LYS A 48 1.80 -10.28 13.64
CA LYS A 48 1.35 -11.20 12.59
C LYS A 48 1.87 -10.79 11.20
N TYR A 49 1.74 -11.68 10.22
CA TYR A 49 2.12 -11.45 8.82
C TYR A 49 3.57 -10.96 8.65
N VAL A 50 4.49 -11.55 9.43
CA VAL A 50 5.92 -11.23 9.29
C VAL A 50 6.47 -11.61 7.91
N ASN A 51 5.90 -12.63 7.28
CA ASN A 51 6.18 -13.03 5.91
C ASN A 51 5.86 -11.93 4.89
N ASP A 52 4.75 -11.17 5.06
CA ASP A 52 4.45 -10.01 4.21
C ASP A 52 5.50 -8.89 4.40
N LEU A 53 5.97 -8.67 5.62
CA LEU A 53 7.05 -7.70 5.86
C LEU A 53 8.32 -8.10 5.09
N PHE A 54 8.66 -9.40 5.08
CA PHE A 54 9.82 -9.89 4.34
C PHE A 54 9.71 -9.69 2.83
N VAL A 55 8.51 -9.72 2.24
CA VAL A 55 8.32 -9.36 0.82
C VAL A 55 8.83 -7.95 0.53
N PHE A 56 8.51 -6.99 1.40
CA PHE A 56 8.89 -5.60 1.19
C PHE A 56 10.38 -5.37 1.48
N LEU A 57 10.94 -6.08 2.46
CA LEU A 57 12.35 -6.00 2.80
C LEU A 57 13.23 -6.72 1.76
N ASP A 58 12.77 -7.84 1.20
CA ASP A 58 13.45 -8.49 0.08
C ASP A 58 13.47 -7.58 -1.15
N GLY A 59 12.34 -6.96 -1.50
CA GLY A 59 12.29 -5.98 -2.59
C GLY A 59 13.19 -4.76 -2.35
N ALA A 60 13.28 -4.27 -1.10
CA ALA A 60 14.21 -3.20 -0.73
C ALA A 60 15.68 -3.61 -0.87
N HIS A 61 16.00 -4.83 -0.45
CA HIS A 61 17.34 -5.41 -0.58
C HIS A 61 17.73 -5.59 -2.06
N ARG A 62 16.80 -6.08 -2.91
CA ARG A 62 16.99 -6.20 -4.36
C ARG A 62 17.32 -4.85 -5.00
N ILE A 63 16.58 -3.79 -4.62
CA ILE A 63 16.87 -2.42 -5.09
C ILE A 63 18.25 -1.95 -4.61
N ALA A 64 18.62 -2.22 -3.36
CA ALA A 64 19.95 -1.90 -2.84
C ALA A 64 21.07 -2.67 -3.56
N ALA A 65 20.78 -3.89 -4.03
CA ALA A 65 21.67 -4.69 -4.89
C ALA A 65 21.66 -4.27 -6.36
N GLY A 66 20.92 -3.21 -6.74
CA GLY A 66 20.87 -2.65 -8.10
C GLY A 66 19.80 -3.25 -9.01
N GLN A 67 18.92 -4.13 -8.51
CA GLN A 67 17.80 -4.67 -9.28
C GLN A 67 16.62 -3.67 -9.34
N LEU A 68 15.90 -3.69 -10.46
CA LEU A 68 14.72 -2.85 -10.70
C LEU A 68 13.43 -3.67 -10.63
N PRO A 69 12.41 -3.24 -9.85
CA PRO A 69 11.10 -3.89 -9.82
C PRO A 69 10.49 -4.03 -11.23
N ASN A 70 9.84 -5.14 -11.50
CA ASN A 70 9.23 -5.51 -12.79
C ASN A 70 10.21 -5.62 -13.97
N VAL A 71 11.48 -5.31 -13.79
CA VAL A 71 12.54 -5.46 -14.82
C VAL A 71 13.39 -6.69 -14.51
N ASP A 72 13.93 -6.76 -13.29
CA ASP A 72 14.83 -7.82 -12.84
C ASP A 72 14.14 -8.85 -11.93
N PHE A 73 12.99 -8.52 -11.37
CA PHE A 73 12.14 -9.44 -10.61
C PHE A 73 10.65 -9.11 -10.80
N HIS A 74 9.80 -10.13 -10.76
CA HIS A 74 8.37 -10.00 -11.00
C HIS A 74 7.61 -9.55 -9.76
N THR A 75 6.61 -8.68 -9.95
CA THR A 75 5.67 -8.27 -8.91
C THR A 75 4.42 -7.62 -9.50
N SER A 76 3.25 -7.94 -8.94
CA SER A 76 1.98 -7.26 -9.26
C SER A 76 1.75 -5.99 -8.44
N LEU A 77 2.65 -5.65 -7.51
CA LEU A 77 2.63 -4.39 -6.77
C LEU A 77 3.44 -3.34 -7.52
N GLY A 78 3.04 -2.08 -7.36
CA GLY A 78 3.78 -0.98 -7.98
C GLY A 78 5.18 -0.80 -7.38
N PRO A 79 6.14 -0.32 -8.16
CA PRO A 79 7.55 -0.23 -7.75
C PRO A 79 7.75 0.65 -6.51
N LEU A 80 6.94 1.68 -6.29
CA LEU A 80 7.04 2.55 -5.12
C LEU A 80 6.83 1.78 -3.81
N THR A 81 6.09 0.65 -3.84
CA THR A 81 5.94 -0.26 -2.70
C THR A 81 7.29 -0.77 -2.18
N PHE A 82 8.27 -0.95 -3.05
CA PHE A 82 9.61 -1.41 -2.70
C PHE A 82 10.61 -0.26 -2.53
N TYR A 83 10.44 0.83 -3.29
CA TYR A 83 11.29 2.02 -3.12
C TYR A 83 11.09 2.73 -1.78
N ILE A 84 9.88 2.68 -1.17
CA ILE A 84 9.64 3.25 0.16
C ILE A 84 10.56 2.59 1.21
N PRO A 85 10.53 1.27 1.43
CA PRO A 85 11.46 0.64 2.38
C PRO A 85 12.92 0.67 1.90
N ALA A 86 13.21 0.66 0.59
CA ALA A 86 14.58 0.80 0.09
C ALA A 86 15.20 2.15 0.49
N LEU A 87 14.45 3.25 0.36
CA LEU A 87 14.88 4.56 0.83
C LEU A 87 15.04 4.59 2.36
N GLY A 88 14.11 3.93 3.07
CA GLY A 88 14.22 3.78 4.53
C GLY A 88 15.49 3.02 4.94
N TYR A 89 15.82 1.93 4.25
CA TYR A 89 17.07 1.19 4.44
C TYR A 89 18.30 2.03 4.14
N ALA A 90 18.31 2.73 3.00
CA ALA A 90 19.43 3.61 2.62
C ALA A 90 19.70 4.72 3.65
N LEU A 91 18.67 5.23 4.33
CA LEU A 91 18.80 6.28 5.34
C LEU A 91 19.11 5.76 6.74
N SER A 92 18.57 4.60 7.11
CA SER A 92 18.76 4.03 8.46
C SER A 92 19.96 3.10 8.56
N GLY A 93 20.40 2.49 7.46
CA GLY A 93 21.40 1.43 7.44
C GLY A 93 20.90 0.10 8.01
N SER A 94 19.62 -0.02 8.36
CA SER A 94 19.02 -1.20 9.01
C SER A 94 17.78 -1.69 8.27
N MET A 95 17.73 -2.99 8.00
CA MET A 95 16.53 -3.63 7.43
C MET A 95 15.36 -3.62 8.41
N GLY A 96 15.62 -3.71 9.73
CA GLY A 96 14.56 -3.63 10.73
C GLY A 96 13.90 -2.26 10.84
N ALA A 97 14.63 -1.18 10.52
CA ALA A 97 14.12 0.19 10.51
C ALA A 97 13.62 0.64 9.11
N ALA A 98 13.86 -0.14 8.06
CA ALA A 98 13.58 0.24 6.67
C ALA A 98 12.12 0.66 6.44
N MET A 99 11.17 -0.14 6.88
CA MET A 99 9.74 0.19 6.75
C MET A 99 9.33 1.42 7.56
N PRO A 100 9.60 1.51 8.89
CA PRO A 100 9.28 2.69 9.67
C PRO A 100 9.84 3.99 9.12
N VAL A 101 11.12 4.01 8.73
CA VAL A 101 11.78 5.21 8.19
C VAL A 101 11.23 5.60 6.82
N GLY A 102 11.06 4.65 5.91
CA GLY A 102 10.48 4.90 4.59
C GLY A 102 9.05 5.45 4.66
N MET A 103 8.22 4.85 5.53
CA MET A 103 6.85 5.32 5.76
C MET A 103 6.82 6.70 6.43
N SER A 104 7.76 7.01 7.32
CA SER A 104 7.88 8.32 7.96
C SER A 104 8.15 9.43 6.94
N LEU A 105 9.01 9.19 5.97
CA LEU A 105 9.24 10.13 4.87
C LEU A 105 7.97 10.37 4.06
N LEU A 106 7.24 9.31 3.72
CA LEU A 106 5.97 9.45 3.00
C LEU A 106 4.94 10.23 3.81
N ILE A 107 4.85 10.02 5.14
CA ILE A 107 3.97 10.78 6.03
C ILE A 107 4.30 12.27 6.00
N LEU A 108 5.59 12.65 6.01
CA LEU A 108 6.01 14.04 5.91
C LEU A 108 5.55 14.67 4.58
N PHE A 109 5.74 13.99 3.44
CA PHE A 109 5.25 14.48 2.15
C PHE A 109 3.72 14.58 2.11
N LEU A 110 3.01 13.55 2.59
CA LEU A 110 1.55 13.57 2.66
C LEU A 110 1.03 14.65 3.61
N SER A 111 1.75 15.00 4.67
CA SER A 111 1.36 16.09 5.56
C SER A 111 1.41 17.46 4.90
N LEU A 112 2.38 17.70 4.00
CA LEU A 112 2.43 18.91 3.18
C LEU A 112 1.25 18.97 2.21
N VAL A 113 0.94 17.86 1.55
CA VAL A 113 -0.22 17.76 0.65
C VAL A 113 -1.53 17.94 1.42
N ALA A 114 -1.67 17.29 2.58
CA ALA A 114 -2.85 17.43 3.43
C ALA A 114 -3.02 18.88 3.91
N ALA A 115 -1.94 19.54 4.35
CA ALA A 115 -1.95 20.94 4.77
C ALA A 115 -2.42 21.87 3.63
N GLU A 116 -2.00 21.62 2.40
CA GLU A 116 -2.44 22.41 1.23
C GLU A 116 -3.88 22.07 0.84
N VAL A 117 -4.21 20.79 0.62
CA VAL A 117 -5.50 20.35 0.09
C VAL A 117 -6.63 20.62 1.08
N VAL A 118 -6.47 20.17 2.32
CA VAL A 118 -7.48 20.30 3.37
C VAL A 118 -7.54 21.73 3.88
N GLY A 119 -6.37 22.34 4.15
CA GLY A 119 -6.27 23.70 4.66
C GLY A 119 -6.81 24.77 3.71
N SER A 120 -6.78 24.54 2.40
CA SER A 120 -7.34 25.47 1.41
C SER A 120 -8.85 25.31 1.16
N ARG A 121 -9.44 24.18 1.62
CA ARG A 121 -10.81 23.79 1.25
C ARG A 121 -11.75 23.54 2.41
N MET A 122 -11.27 23.33 3.61
CA MET A 122 -12.14 22.93 4.72
C MET A 122 -11.99 23.90 5.90
N HIS A 123 -13.07 24.08 6.63
CA HIS A 123 -13.01 24.72 7.93
C HIS A 123 -12.20 23.83 8.88
N TRP A 124 -11.39 24.43 9.77
CA TRP A 124 -10.49 23.69 10.67
C TRP A 124 -11.19 22.59 11.50
N ALA A 125 -12.47 22.82 11.88
CA ALA A 125 -13.25 21.86 12.69
C ALA A 125 -13.56 20.54 11.96
N PHE A 126 -13.56 20.51 10.63
CA PHE A 126 -13.67 19.30 9.82
C PHE A 126 -12.31 18.85 9.29
N GLY A 127 -11.52 19.82 8.87
CA GLY A 127 -10.25 19.55 8.19
C GLY A 127 -9.19 18.97 9.12
N LEU A 128 -9.07 19.47 10.37
CA LEU A 128 -8.04 18.97 11.31
C LEU A 128 -8.28 17.50 11.72
N PRO A 129 -9.51 17.11 12.13
CA PRO A 129 -9.79 15.70 12.39
C PRO A 129 -9.56 14.80 11.17
N LEU A 130 -9.97 15.25 9.98
CA LEU A 130 -9.79 14.48 8.75
C LEU A 130 -8.32 14.31 8.39
N ALA A 131 -7.53 15.40 8.38
CA ALA A 131 -6.09 15.33 8.08
C ALA A 131 -5.36 14.42 9.09
N THR A 132 -5.65 14.56 10.39
CA THR A 132 -5.09 13.70 11.44
C THR A 132 -5.45 12.25 11.22
N PHE A 133 -6.71 11.95 10.92
CA PHE A 133 -7.17 10.60 10.62
C PHE A 133 -6.42 9.99 9.42
N LEU A 134 -6.33 10.71 8.29
CA LEU A 134 -5.68 10.19 7.09
C LEU A 134 -4.17 9.98 7.30
N LEU A 135 -3.49 10.87 8.02
CA LEU A 135 -2.09 10.69 8.38
C LEU A 135 -1.87 9.51 9.35
N LEU A 136 -2.78 9.31 10.32
CA LEU A 136 -2.76 8.15 11.22
C LEU A 136 -2.96 6.83 10.46
N VAL A 137 -3.83 6.80 9.44
CA VAL A 137 -4.02 5.62 8.60
C VAL A 137 -2.71 5.19 7.93
N VAL A 138 -1.89 6.14 7.50
CA VAL A 138 -0.57 5.83 6.90
C VAL A 138 0.45 5.45 7.97
N ALA A 139 0.45 6.14 9.12
CA ALA A 139 1.46 5.97 10.17
C ALA A 139 1.29 4.67 10.97
N ALA A 140 0.05 4.24 11.21
CA ALA A 140 -0.20 3.07 12.05
C ALA A 140 0.28 1.78 11.38
N PRO A 141 1.12 0.96 12.03
CA PRO A 141 1.49 -0.36 11.53
C PRO A 141 0.37 -1.38 11.83
N ALA A 142 -0.80 -1.14 11.27
CA ALA A 142 -1.97 -2.00 11.41
C ALA A 142 -2.83 -1.92 10.14
N ASN A 143 -3.41 -3.02 9.70
CA ASN A 143 -4.31 -2.99 8.56
C ASN A 143 -5.66 -2.35 8.93
N PRO A 144 -6.30 -1.64 7.98
CA PRO A 144 -7.63 -1.09 8.23
C PRO A 144 -8.64 -2.19 8.64
N GLY A 145 -9.39 -1.92 9.70
CA GLY A 145 -10.39 -2.85 10.23
C GLY A 145 -9.86 -3.92 11.18
N GLU A 146 -8.56 -3.97 11.43
CA GLU A 146 -7.97 -4.88 12.42
C GLU A 146 -8.06 -4.34 13.85
N ARG A 147 -7.87 -5.25 14.82
CA ARG A 147 -7.99 -4.92 16.24
C ARG A 147 -6.75 -4.19 16.73
N ILE A 148 -6.91 -3.44 17.82
CA ILE A 148 -5.79 -2.86 18.55
C ILE A 148 -4.82 -3.97 18.99
N GLY A 149 -3.53 -3.79 18.69
CA GLY A 149 -2.49 -4.78 18.98
C GLY A 149 -2.22 -5.80 17.86
N GLU A 150 -3.00 -5.80 16.78
CA GLU A 150 -2.68 -6.55 15.56
C GLU A 150 -1.71 -5.74 14.69
N LEU A 151 -0.44 -5.70 15.12
CA LEU A 151 0.60 -4.92 14.45
C LEU A 151 1.12 -5.65 13.21
N SER A 152 1.11 -4.98 12.07
CA SER A 152 1.66 -5.49 10.83
C SER A 152 1.88 -4.38 9.78
N PHE A 153 2.93 -4.52 8.98
CA PHE A 153 3.10 -3.76 7.75
C PHE A 153 2.55 -4.48 6.51
N ALA A 154 1.92 -5.64 6.67
CA ALA A 154 1.22 -6.30 5.58
C ALA A 154 0.28 -5.31 4.86
N MET A 155 0.22 -5.41 3.55
CA MET A 155 -0.67 -4.59 2.71
C MET A 155 -0.60 -3.06 2.99
N PHE A 156 0.55 -2.54 3.45
CA PHE A 156 0.72 -1.12 3.77
C PHE A 156 0.39 -0.19 2.60
N TYR A 157 0.57 -0.64 1.37
CA TYR A 157 0.18 0.06 0.15
C TYR A 157 -1.32 0.39 0.09
N ASN A 158 -2.18 -0.41 0.71
CA ASN A 158 -3.62 -0.09 0.82
C ASN A 158 -3.84 1.13 1.71
N ARG A 159 -3.11 1.27 2.83
CA ARG A 159 -3.20 2.45 3.71
C ARG A 159 -2.79 3.72 2.99
N ILE A 160 -1.72 3.64 2.18
CA ILE A 160 -1.28 4.75 1.32
C ILE A 160 -2.39 5.09 0.31
N GLY A 161 -2.95 4.08 -0.34
CA GLY A 161 -4.04 4.25 -1.31
C GLY A 161 -5.28 4.91 -0.71
N TRP A 162 -5.74 4.42 0.45
CA TRP A 162 -6.90 4.98 1.14
C TRP A 162 -6.69 6.43 1.57
N ALA A 163 -5.53 6.75 2.16
CA ALA A 163 -5.22 8.11 2.60
C ALA A 163 -5.08 9.07 1.42
N SER A 164 -4.37 8.65 0.37
CA SER A 164 -4.19 9.46 -0.84
C SER A 164 -5.52 9.72 -1.55
N LEU A 165 -6.37 8.70 -1.68
CA LEU A 165 -7.70 8.86 -2.25
C LEU A 165 -8.59 9.73 -1.35
N GLY A 166 -8.52 9.56 -0.02
CA GLY A 166 -9.22 10.42 0.93
C GLY A 166 -8.87 11.90 0.79
N LEU A 167 -7.57 12.23 0.63
CA LEU A 167 -7.11 13.60 0.34
C LEU A 167 -7.60 14.08 -1.03
N LEU A 168 -7.55 13.22 -2.05
CA LEU A 168 -8.01 13.56 -3.39
C LEU A 168 -9.52 13.88 -3.40
N LEU A 169 -10.35 13.14 -2.66
CA LEU A 169 -11.79 13.38 -2.54
C LEU A 169 -12.11 14.75 -1.91
N VAL A 170 -11.24 15.31 -1.04
CA VAL A 170 -11.39 16.68 -0.53
C VAL A 170 -11.37 17.71 -1.65
N MET A 171 -10.69 17.43 -2.76
CA MET A 171 -10.61 18.34 -3.90
C MET A 171 -11.94 18.48 -4.67
N TYR A 172 -12.95 17.67 -4.34
CA TYR A 172 -14.33 17.91 -4.73
C TYR A 172 -14.84 19.30 -4.27
N LEU A 173 -14.41 19.74 -3.09
CA LEU A 173 -14.71 21.06 -2.57
C LEU A 173 -13.93 22.14 -3.32
N ARG A 174 -14.58 23.27 -3.56
CA ARG A 174 -13.90 24.46 -4.05
C ARG A 174 -13.07 25.09 -2.94
N ARG A 175 -12.01 25.78 -3.32
CA ARG A 175 -11.20 26.55 -2.38
C ARG A 175 -12.03 27.56 -1.58
N LEU A 176 -11.64 27.79 -0.36
CA LEU A 176 -12.19 28.86 0.48
C LEU A 176 -11.77 30.23 -0.11
N PRO A 177 -12.63 31.27 0.02
CA PRO A 177 -12.25 32.63 -0.36
C PRO A 177 -10.98 33.07 0.37
N GLY A 178 -10.05 33.69 -0.35
CA GLY A 178 -8.77 34.17 0.24
C GLY A 178 -7.66 33.12 0.36
N ALA A 179 -7.85 31.88 -0.07
CA ALA A 179 -6.80 30.88 -0.13
C ALA A 179 -5.71 31.29 -1.13
N SER A 180 -4.45 31.42 -0.65
CA SER A 180 -3.33 32.04 -1.38
C SER A 180 -2.73 31.20 -2.51
N SER A 181 -2.95 29.86 -2.51
CA SER A 181 -2.38 28.95 -3.51
C SER A 181 -3.27 28.81 -4.74
N GLY A 182 -2.65 28.69 -5.92
CA GLY A 182 -3.31 28.72 -7.21
C GLY A 182 -3.66 27.33 -7.78
N LYS A 183 -4.15 27.33 -9.04
CA LYS A 183 -4.47 26.12 -9.81
C LYS A 183 -3.28 25.16 -9.96
N SER A 184 -2.04 25.68 -10.00
CA SER A 184 -0.81 24.87 -10.09
C SER A 184 -0.56 24.03 -8.84
N ALA A 185 -0.80 24.58 -7.65
CA ALA A 185 -0.67 23.81 -6.40
C ALA A 185 -1.72 22.69 -6.33
N ASP A 186 -2.96 22.95 -6.76
CA ASP A 186 -4.00 21.93 -6.87
C ASP A 186 -3.61 20.81 -7.82
N ALA A 187 -3.13 21.18 -9.01
CA ALA A 187 -2.69 20.22 -10.01
C ALA A 187 -1.51 19.38 -9.51
N ALA A 188 -0.52 20.01 -8.87
CA ALA A 188 0.63 19.31 -8.29
C ALA A 188 0.22 18.33 -7.17
N CYS A 189 -0.64 18.75 -6.23
CA CYS A 189 -1.16 17.88 -5.19
C CYS A 189 -1.94 16.69 -5.76
N ALA A 190 -2.85 16.94 -6.71
CA ALA A 190 -3.64 15.89 -7.34
C ALA A 190 -2.76 14.90 -8.11
N SER A 191 -1.80 15.40 -8.89
CA SER A 191 -0.85 14.57 -9.65
C SER A 191 0.00 13.72 -8.72
N PHE A 192 0.56 14.29 -7.66
CA PHE A 192 1.32 13.55 -6.66
C PHE A 192 0.50 12.41 -6.05
N LEU A 193 -0.73 12.69 -5.60
CA LEU A 193 -1.60 11.67 -5.01
C LEU A 193 -1.92 10.55 -6.00
N VAL A 194 -2.23 10.88 -7.26
CA VAL A 194 -2.52 9.89 -8.30
C VAL A 194 -1.28 9.04 -8.62
N LEU A 195 -0.10 9.66 -8.75
CA LEU A 195 1.16 8.95 -9.02
C LEU A 195 1.54 8.02 -7.86
N VAL A 196 1.44 8.47 -6.60
CA VAL A 196 1.66 7.62 -5.43
C VAL A 196 0.74 6.41 -5.47
N MET A 197 -0.55 6.59 -5.79
CA MET A 197 -1.50 5.49 -5.92
C MET A 197 -1.17 4.56 -7.09
N LEU A 198 -0.85 5.07 -8.29
CA LEU A 198 -0.51 4.25 -9.46
C LEU A 198 0.73 3.37 -9.22
N TYR A 199 1.76 3.95 -8.60
CA TYR A 199 3.04 3.28 -8.39
C TYR A 199 3.15 2.51 -7.07
N THR A 200 2.13 2.57 -6.18
CA THR A 200 2.00 1.64 -5.04
C THR A 200 1.03 0.52 -5.35
N LYS A 201 -0.19 0.85 -5.76
CA LYS A 201 -1.24 -0.13 -6.09
C LYS A 201 -2.15 0.44 -7.18
N VAL A 202 -2.07 -0.13 -8.37
CA VAL A 202 -2.76 0.36 -9.58
C VAL A 202 -4.28 0.55 -9.40
N THR A 203 -4.94 -0.29 -8.60
CA THR A 203 -6.38 -0.21 -8.36
C THR A 203 -6.79 1.15 -7.76
N TYR A 204 -6.02 1.67 -6.79
CA TYR A 204 -6.24 3.01 -6.25
C TYR A 204 -5.92 4.10 -7.27
N GLY A 205 -4.87 3.93 -8.06
CA GLY A 205 -4.47 4.88 -9.10
C GLY A 205 -5.55 5.04 -10.17
N VAL A 206 -6.15 3.94 -10.62
CA VAL A 206 -7.27 3.95 -11.58
C VAL A 206 -8.48 4.69 -11.00
N VAL A 207 -8.81 4.44 -9.72
CA VAL A 207 -9.89 5.18 -9.03
C VAL A 207 -9.55 6.67 -8.91
N GLY A 208 -8.28 7.02 -8.63
CA GLY A 208 -7.81 8.40 -8.60
C GLY A 208 -7.96 9.10 -9.96
N LEU A 209 -7.58 8.43 -11.05
CA LEU A 209 -7.79 8.94 -12.41
C LEU A 209 -9.28 9.08 -12.74
N ALA A 210 -10.12 8.12 -12.36
CA ALA A 210 -11.56 8.19 -12.52
C ALA A 210 -12.16 9.39 -11.75
N PHE A 211 -11.63 9.70 -10.56
CA PHE A 211 -12.02 10.92 -9.84
C PHE A 211 -11.62 12.19 -10.60
N LEU A 212 -10.42 12.26 -11.19
CA LEU A 212 -10.05 13.41 -12.03
C LEU A 212 -10.97 13.57 -13.24
N VAL A 213 -11.36 12.45 -13.91
CA VAL A 213 -12.35 12.46 -14.99
C VAL A 213 -13.69 12.99 -14.48
N PHE A 214 -14.16 12.52 -13.33
CA PHE A 214 -15.37 13.04 -12.69
C PHE A 214 -15.29 14.56 -12.45
N MET A 215 -14.13 15.09 -12.05
CA MET A 215 -13.94 16.50 -11.80
C MET A 215 -13.90 17.37 -13.06
N LEU A 216 -13.72 16.81 -14.27
CA LEU A 216 -13.83 17.55 -15.54
C LEU A 216 -15.25 18.10 -15.77
N PHE A 217 -16.28 17.51 -15.16
CA PHE A 217 -17.65 18.00 -15.26
C PHE A 217 -17.91 19.28 -14.44
N ASP A 218 -16.97 19.73 -13.58
CA ASP A 218 -17.05 21.03 -12.91
C ASP A 218 -16.25 22.09 -13.68
N ARG A 219 -16.94 22.87 -14.52
CA ARG A 219 -16.35 23.95 -15.34
C ARG A 219 -15.48 24.92 -14.55
N ARG A 220 -15.73 25.10 -13.25
CA ARG A 220 -14.96 26.02 -12.40
C ARG A 220 -13.65 25.42 -11.92
N GLN A 221 -13.51 24.10 -11.96
CA GLN A 221 -12.33 23.38 -11.51
C GLN A 221 -11.53 22.77 -12.68
N ILE A 222 -12.05 22.77 -13.91
CA ILE A 222 -11.44 22.14 -15.08
C ILE A 222 -9.97 22.56 -15.31
N GLY A 223 -9.62 23.81 -14.98
CA GLY A 223 -8.28 24.33 -15.27
C GLY A 223 -7.15 23.67 -14.46
N TRP A 224 -7.38 23.32 -13.19
CA TRP A 224 -6.38 22.57 -12.43
C TRP A 224 -6.44 21.07 -12.76
N VAL A 225 -7.63 20.54 -13.10
CA VAL A 225 -7.80 19.12 -13.47
C VAL A 225 -7.06 18.79 -14.76
N THR A 226 -7.20 19.62 -15.79
CA THR A 226 -6.48 19.43 -17.07
C THR A 226 -4.96 19.54 -16.88
N LEU A 227 -4.52 20.50 -16.05
CA LEU A 227 -3.09 20.59 -15.70
C LEU A 227 -2.61 19.36 -14.93
N ALA A 228 -3.44 18.81 -14.02
CA ALA A 228 -3.10 17.59 -13.29
C ALA A 228 -2.94 16.39 -14.24
N PHE A 229 -3.82 16.20 -15.21
CA PHE A 229 -3.66 15.18 -16.24
C PHE A 229 -2.35 15.35 -17.02
N GLY A 230 -2.02 16.57 -17.42
CA GLY A 230 -0.76 16.87 -18.09
C GLY A 230 0.47 16.52 -17.23
N LEU A 231 0.44 16.88 -15.94
CA LEU A 231 1.51 16.57 -15.01
C LEU A 231 1.64 15.06 -14.74
N VAL A 232 0.51 14.34 -14.58
CA VAL A 232 0.52 12.87 -14.44
C VAL A 232 1.13 12.22 -15.68
N ALA A 233 0.69 12.60 -16.88
CA ALA A 233 1.21 12.05 -18.13
C ALA A 233 2.71 12.34 -18.32
N ALA A 234 3.14 13.58 -18.07
CA ALA A 234 4.56 13.95 -18.14
C ALA A 234 5.41 13.18 -17.11
N SER A 235 4.90 13.03 -15.88
CA SER A 235 5.61 12.26 -14.84
C SER A 235 5.71 10.78 -15.18
N ILE A 236 4.64 10.17 -15.71
CA ILE A 236 4.67 8.78 -16.18
C ILE A 236 5.72 8.62 -17.28
N LEU A 237 5.78 9.54 -18.24
CA LEU A 237 6.78 9.50 -19.30
C LEU A 237 8.21 9.59 -18.76
N VAL A 238 8.47 10.50 -17.82
CA VAL A 238 9.81 10.65 -17.19
C VAL A 238 10.17 9.40 -16.39
N ILE A 239 9.23 8.85 -15.62
CA ILE A 239 9.45 7.62 -14.84
C ILE A 239 9.74 6.45 -15.79
N GLU A 240 9.01 6.31 -16.88
CA GLU A 240 9.22 5.23 -17.84
C GLU A 240 10.57 5.33 -18.54
N LEU A 241 11.04 6.54 -18.88
CA LEU A 241 12.36 6.76 -19.45
C LEU A 241 13.50 6.34 -18.51
N VAL A 242 13.31 6.39 -17.20
CA VAL A 242 14.33 6.03 -16.19
C VAL A 242 14.19 4.56 -15.76
N TRP A 243 12.96 4.09 -15.57
CA TRP A 243 12.68 2.76 -15.03
C TRP A 243 12.51 1.69 -16.11
N GLY A 244 11.80 2.00 -17.22
CA GLY A 244 11.57 1.08 -18.34
C GLY A 244 10.71 -0.16 -18.00
N GLY A 245 10.06 -0.18 -16.85
CA GLY A 245 9.33 -1.33 -16.34
C GLY A 245 7.82 -1.31 -16.54
N GLY A 246 7.26 -0.24 -17.11
CA GLY A 246 5.81 -0.03 -17.13
C GLY A 246 5.03 -1.12 -17.87
N VAL A 247 5.51 -1.58 -19.02
CA VAL A 247 4.87 -2.66 -19.77
C VAL A 247 4.93 -3.98 -18.99
N LYS A 248 6.08 -4.31 -18.39
CA LYS A 248 6.25 -5.52 -17.58
C LYS A 248 5.36 -5.47 -16.33
N TYR A 249 5.23 -4.31 -15.69
CA TYR A 249 4.30 -4.10 -14.57
C TYR A 249 2.84 -4.41 -14.96
N LEU A 250 2.39 -3.93 -16.13
CA LEU A 250 1.04 -4.25 -16.62
C LEU A 250 0.88 -5.74 -16.93
N LEU A 251 1.91 -6.41 -17.43
CA LEU A 251 1.91 -7.86 -17.65
C LEU A 251 1.81 -8.62 -16.32
N ASP A 252 2.60 -8.26 -15.32
CA ASP A 252 2.55 -8.87 -13.98
C ASP A 252 1.17 -8.71 -13.32
N ILE A 253 0.54 -7.53 -13.45
CA ILE A 253 -0.83 -7.28 -12.99
C ILE A 253 -1.83 -8.17 -13.75
N SER A 254 -1.67 -8.30 -15.07
CA SER A 254 -2.54 -9.13 -15.89
C SER A 254 -2.48 -10.60 -15.48
N LEU A 255 -1.26 -11.12 -15.22
CA LEU A 255 -1.05 -12.48 -14.73
C LEU A 255 -1.68 -12.69 -13.35
N ALA A 256 -1.48 -11.76 -12.43
CA ALA A 256 -2.12 -11.80 -11.11
C ALA A 256 -3.66 -11.76 -11.22
N GLY A 257 -4.21 -10.95 -12.12
CA GLY A 257 -5.65 -10.90 -12.39
C GLY A 257 -6.23 -12.21 -12.92
N LYS A 258 -5.48 -12.92 -13.77
CA LYS A 258 -5.88 -14.24 -14.27
C LYS A 258 -5.91 -15.30 -13.16
N ASN A 259 -4.90 -15.33 -12.30
CA ASN A 259 -4.84 -16.25 -11.16
C ASN A 259 -5.91 -15.96 -10.10
N SER A 260 -6.25 -14.69 -9.85
CA SER A 260 -7.22 -14.30 -8.81
C SER A 260 -8.69 -14.37 -9.26
N GLY A 261 -8.98 -14.84 -10.47
CA GLY A 261 -10.34 -15.00 -10.97
C GLY A 261 -10.97 -13.76 -11.60
N GLY A 262 -10.21 -12.66 -11.78
CA GLY A 262 -10.62 -11.50 -12.56
C GLY A 262 -11.57 -10.54 -11.84
N LEU A 263 -12.76 -10.26 -12.41
CA LEU A 263 -13.71 -9.29 -11.87
C LEU A 263 -14.49 -9.84 -10.64
N PRO A 264 -14.86 -8.97 -9.69
CA PRO A 264 -15.60 -9.36 -8.50
C PRO A 264 -16.96 -9.99 -8.84
N THR A 265 -17.31 -11.04 -8.11
CA THR A 265 -18.63 -11.67 -8.23
C THR A 265 -19.68 -10.87 -7.45
N MET A 266 -20.96 -10.96 -7.84
CA MET A 266 -22.05 -10.34 -7.09
C MET A 266 -22.13 -10.83 -5.64
N THR A 267 -21.77 -12.09 -5.39
CA THR A 267 -21.70 -12.66 -4.03
C THR A 267 -20.61 -11.97 -3.19
N ALA A 268 -19.42 -11.77 -3.77
CA ALA A 268 -18.31 -11.07 -3.10
C ALA A 268 -18.67 -9.61 -2.79
N LEU A 269 -19.23 -8.88 -3.76
CA LEU A 269 -19.71 -7.51 -3.55
C LEU A 269 -20.81 -7.46 -2.48
N GLY A 270 -21.76 -8.40 -2.47
CA GLY A 270 -22.80 -8.51 -1.45
C GLY A 270 -22.23 -8.77 -0.05
N HIS A 271 -21.15 -9.56 0.04
CA HIS A 271 -20.42 -9.78 1.30
C HIS A 271 -19.79 -8.47 1.81
N VAL A 272 -19.11 -7.71 0.95
CA VAL A 272 -18.51 -6.42 1.29
C VAL A 272 -19.57 -5.44 1.79
N VAL A 273 -20.71 -5.33 1.10
CA VAL A 273 -21.82 -4.47 1.53
C VAL A 273 -22.33 -4.87 2.91
N ARG A 274 -22.55 -6.16 3.15
CA ARG A 274 -23.07 -6.66 4.42
C ARG A 274 -22.10 -6.40 5.57
N THR A 275 -20.81 -6.62 5.37
CA THR A 275 -19.79 -6.42 6.41
C THR A 275 -19.56 -4.95 6.75
N ASN A 276 -19.77 -4.04 5.79
CA ASN A 276 -19.60 -2.60 5.97
C ASN A 276 -20.94 -1.84 6.05
N LEU A 277 -22.04 -2.55 6.39
CA LEU A 277 -23.38 -1.97 6.36
C LEU A 277 -23.53 -0.77 7.30
N ALA A 278 -22.96 -0.81 8.48
CA ALA A 278 -23.02 0.29 9.44
C ALA A 278 -22.38 1.58 8.90
N ASP A 279 -21.20 1.47 8.29
CA ASP A 279 -20.48 2.60 7.71
C ASP A 279 -21.26 3.18 6.51
N LEU A 280 -21.80 2.28 5.65
CA LEU A 280 -22.63 2.67 4.52
C LEU A 280 -23.91 3.39 4.95
N LEU A 281 -24.62 2.89 5.98
CA LEU A 281 -25.84 3.52 6.49
C LEU A 281 -25.54 4.89 7.15
N ALA A 282 -24.45 4.98 7.92
CA ALA A 282 -24.03 6.24 8.51
C ALA A 282 -23.68 7.28 7.43
N TYR A 283 -22.94 6.87 6.40
CA TYR A 283 -22.62 7.72 5.27
C TYR A 283 -23.85 8.16 4.47
N LEU A 284 -24.76 7.22 4.19
CA LEU A 284 -26.02 7.51 3.49
C LEU A 284 -26.91 8.48 4.27
N ALA A 285 -26.93 8.39 5.61
CA ALA A 285 -27.67 9.35 6.43
C ALA A 285 -27.16 10.78 6.24
N VAL A 286 -25.83 10.99 6.22
CA VAL A 286 -25.23 12.31 5.92
C VAL A 286 -25.58 12.76 4.49
N ALA A 287 -25.48 11.84 3.52
CA ALA A 287 -25.79 12.12 2.12
C ALA A 287 -27.26 12.51 1.89
N ILE A 288 -28.20 11.81 2.55
CA ILE A 288 -29.64 12.12 2.48
C ILE A 288 -29.93 13.50 3.08
N ILE A 289 -29.35 13.84 4.23
CA ILE A 289 -29.49 15.16 4.84
C ILE A 289 -28.99 16.24 3.86
N LEU A 290 -27.82 16.03 3.25
CA LEU A 290 -27.28 16.96 2.26
C LEU A 290 -28.24 17.11 1.06
N PHE A 291 -28.75 16.00 0.54
CA PHE A 291 -29.62 16.01 -0.63
C PHE A 291 -30.96 16.71 -0.38
N ILE A 292 -31.56 16.50 0.82
CA ILE A 292 -32.79 17.18 1.23
C ILE A 292 -32.58 18.70 1.33
N LEU A 293 -31.44 19.12 1.86
CA LEU A 293 -31.16 20.54 2.14
C LEU A 293 -30.57 21.27 0.92
N THR A 294 -29.82 20.56 0.08
CA THR A 294 -29.14 21.11 -1.11
C THR A 294 -29.19 20.10 -2.26
N PRO A 295 -30.36 19.90 -2.89
CA PRO A 295 -30.49 18.93 -3.96
C PRO A 295 -29.57 19.29 -5.15
N SER A 296 -28.68 18.37 -5.51
CA SER A 296 -27.73 18.57 -6.61
C SER A 296 -27.33 17.22 -7.20
N TYR A 297 -27.44 17.09 -8.52
CA TYR A 297 -26.94 15.91 -9.24
C TYR A 297 -25.44 15.68 -9.01
N ARG A 298 -24.66 16.74 -8.82
CA ARG A 298 -23.23 16.65 -8.52
C ARG A 298 -22.99 15.95 -7.18
N HIS A 299 -23.76 16.26 -6.16
CA HIS A 299 -23.68 15.59 -4.86
C HIS A 299 -24.10 14.12 -4.97
N LEU A 300 -25.16 13.82 -5.71
CA LEU A 300 -25.62 12.44 -5.93
C LEU A 300 -24.54 11.61 -6.63
N LEU A 301 -23.92 12.13 -7.68
CA LEU A 301 -22.83 11.46 -8.40
C LEU A 301 -21.60 11.27 -7.52
N PHE A 302 -21.25 12.24 -6.68
CA PHE A 302 -20.13 12.12 -5.74
C PHE A 302 -20.38 11.04 -4.68
N VAL A 303 -21.59 10.96 -4.15
CA VAL A 303 -22.00 9.91 -3.21
C VAL A 303 -21.94 8.54 -3.88
N GLY A 304 -22.50 8.41 -5.08
CA GLY A 304 -22.45 7.17 -5.86
C GLY A 304 -21.02 6.75 -6.18
N PHE A 305 -20.17 7.69 -6.59
CA PHE A 305 -18.73 7.43 -6.82
C PHE A 305 -18.04 6.92 -5.56
N SER A 306 -18.24 7.57 -4.41
CA SER A 306 -17.58 7.19 -3.16
C SER A 306 -17.99 5.80 -2.68
N ILE A 307 -19.28 5.44 -2.80
CA ILE A 307 -19.79 4.11 -2.43
C ILE A 307 -19.25 3.05 -3.39
N ALA A 308 -19.43 3.25 -4.69
CA ALA A 308 -19.05 2.26 -5.70
C ALA A 308 -17.55 1.97 -5.68
N THR A 309 -16.70 3.02 -5.64
CA THR A 309 -15.25 2.84 -5.58
C THR A 309 -14.79 2.28 -4.25
N GLY A 310 -15.45 2.65 -3.14
CA GLY A 310 -15.14 2.10 -1.82
C GLY A 310 -15.38 0.58 -1.75
N ILE A 311 -16.54 0.11 -2.22
CA ILE A 311 -16.88 -1.32 -2.27
C ILE A 311 -15.91 -2.07 -3.20
N LEU A 312 -15.64 -1.52 -4.39
CA LEU A 312 -14.72 -2.12 -5.34
C LEU A 312 -13.31 -2.27 -4.77
N LEU A 313 -12.79 -1.23 -4.11
CA LEU A 313 -11.45 -1.25 -3.53
C LEU A 313 -11.32 -2.25 -2.37
N ILE A 314 -12.33 -2.39 -1.52
CA ILE A 314 -12.34 -3.40 -0.46
C ILE A 314 -12.22 -4.80 -1.06
N GLU A 315 -13.04 -5.12 -2.04
CA GLU A 315 -13.08 -6.44 -2.66
C GLU A 315 -11.76 -6.75 -3.38
N GLN A 316 -11.29 -5.83 -4.23
CA GLN A 316 -10.06 -6.02 -5.02
C GLN A 316 -8.78 -6.09 -4.17
N ASN A 317 -8.81 -5.62 -2.94
CA ASN A 317 -7.65 -5.65 -2.04
C ASN A 317 -7.78 -6.70 -0.92
N PHE A 318 -8.76 -7.58 -1.00
CA PHE A 318 -8.99 -8.65 -0.02
C PHE A 318 -9.10 -8.14 1.42
N GLN A 319 -9.65 -6.94 1.58
CA GLN A 319 -10.02 -6.39 2.87
C GLN A 319 -11.49 -6.71 3.16
N PHE A 320 -11.84 -6.85 4.43
CA PHE A 320 -13.22 -7.14 4.82
C PHE A 320 -13.91 -5.92 5.42
N PHE A 321 -13.17 -5.05 6.09
CA PHE A 321 -13.71 -3.93 6.86
C PHE A 321 -12.99 -2.62 6.55
N GLY A 322 -13.70 -1.52 6.80
CA GLY A 322 -13.11 -0.19 6.83
C GLY A 322 -13.00 0.47 5.46
N ILE A 323 -14.14 0.87 4.88
CA ILE A 323 -14.15 1.74 3.70
C ILE A 323 -13.76 3.16 4.13
N LEU A 324 -12.47 3.42 4.27
CA LEU A 324 -11.95 4.66 4.86
C LEU A 324 -12.33 5.92 4.08
N THR A 325 -12.57 5.80 2.78
CA THR A 325 -13.01 6.91 1.95
C THR A 325 -14.45 7.38 2.26
N LEU A 326 -15.29 6.54 2.87
CA LEU A 326 -16.61 6.98 3.33
C LEU A 326 -16.50 8.03 4.44
N GLY A 327 -15.56 7.86 5.38
CA GLY A 327 -15.28 8.86 6.42
C GLY A 327 -14.78 10.18 5.83
N ALA A 328 -13.85 10.12 4.86
CA ALA A 328 -13.36 11.30 4.15
C ALA A 328 -14.49 11.99 3.35
N SER A 329 -15.29 11.22 2.62
CA SER A 329 -16.44 11.74 1.87
C SER A 329 -17.52 12.33 2.80
N ALA A 330 -17.79 11.71 3.94
CA ALA A 330 -18.73 12.25 4.93
C ALA A 330 -18.27 13.61 5.47
N ALA A 331 -16.97 13.77 5.75
CA ALA A 331 -16.40 15.05 6.14
C ALA A 331 -16.53 16.12 5.02
N VAL A 332 -16.32 15.74 3.75
CA VAL A 332 -16.53 16.61 2.58
C VAL A 332 -18.00 17.03 2.45
N LEU A 333 -18.95 16.11 2.61
CA LEU A 333 -20.39 16.42 2.56
C LEU A 333 -20.81 17.31 3.73
N SER A 334 -20.28 17.05 4.93
CA SER A 334 -20.54 17.87 6.13
C SER A 334 -19.99 19.29 5.98
N GLU A 335 -18.80 19.45 5.38
CA GLU A 335 -18.25 20.76 5.04
C GLU A 335 -19.14 21.48 4.00
N SER A 336 -19.65 20.76 2.99
CA SER A 336 -20.60 21.33 2.00
C SER A 336 -21.87 21.86 2.67
N LEU A 337 -22.44 21.09 3.62
CA LEU A 337 -23.60 21.53 4.43
C LEU A 337 -23.27 22.77 5.27
N PHE A 338 -22.10 22.78 5.90
CA PHE A 338 -21.64 23.87 6.75
C PHE A 338 -21.48 25.19 5.98
N ARG A 339 -21.13 25.13 4.68
CA ARG A 339 -20.97 26.30 3.82
C ARG A 339 -22.27 26.89 3.30
N THR A 340 -23.39 26.14 3.42
CA THR A 340 -24.71 26.61 2.96
C THR A 340 -25.30 27.64 3.94
N GLU A 341 -26.43 28.26 3.57
CA GLU A 341 -27.15 29.23 4.41
C GLU A 341 -27.60 28.68 5.77
N LEU A 342 -27.60 27.38 5.96
CA LEU A 342 -27.79 26.72 7.26
C LEU A 342 -26.82 27.23 8.33
N ARG A 343 -25.63 27.67 7.94
CA ARG A 343 -24.67 28.32 8.84
C ARG A 343 -25.26 29.55 9.57
N CYS A 344 -26.12 30.28 8.88
CA CYS A 344 -26.75 31.50 9.47
C CYS A 344 -28.05 31.17 10.21
N ARG A 345 -28.79 30.13 9.78
CA ARG A 345 -30.14 29.83 10.27
C ARG A 345 -30.17 28.96 11.52
N TYR A 346 -29.21 28.05 11.69
CA TYR A 346 -29.17 27.11 12.82
C TYR A 346 -27.84 27.12 13.54
N ALA A 347 -27.73 27.87 14.63
CA ALA A 347 -26.49 27.94 15.43
C ALA A 347 -26.03 26.55 15.93
N ARG A 348 -26.96 25.65 16.23
CA ARG A 348 -26.68 24.27 16.65
C ARG A 348 -26.01 23.42 15.57
N ALA A 349 -26.31 23.65 14.28
CA ALA A 349 -25.70 22.92 13.17
C ALA A 349 -24.19 23.18 13.07
N ARG A 350 -23.70 24.34 13.50
CA ARG A 350 -22.27 24.69 13.54
C ARG A 350 -21.45 23.78 14.46
N ILE A 351 -22.09 23.23 15.49
CA ILE A 351 -21.45 22.33 16.45
C ILE A 351 -21.79 20.88 16.11
N ALA A 352 -23.03 20.59 15.74
CA ALA A 352 -23.48 19.22 15.49
C ALA A 352 -22.79 18.56 14.29
N LEU A 353 -22.59 19.29 13.18
CA LEU A 353 -21.95 18.73 11.97
C LEU A 353 -20.47 18.36 12.17
N PRO A 354 -19.61 19.24 12.75
CA PRO A 354 -18.24 18.86 13.08
C PRO A 354 -18.15 17.69 14.06
N LEU A 355 -19.03 17.66 15.09
CA LEU A 355 -19.07 16.56 16.04
C LEU A 355 -19.47 15.24 15.38
N LEU A 356 -20.47 15.25 14.48
CA LEU A 356 -20.88 14.06 13.74
C LEU A 356 -19.74 13.56 12.84
N SER A 357 -19.08 14.44 12.10
CA SER A 357 -17.93 14.08 11.27
C SER A 357 -16.79 13.52 12.11
N ALA A 358 -16.45 14.16 13.23
CA ALA A 358 -15.43 13.68 14.15
C ALA A 358 -15.82 12.30 14.73
N PHE A 359 -17.07 12.09 15.09
CA PHE A 359 -17.57 10.81 15.60
C PHE A 359 -17.38 9.67 14.61
N LEU A 360 -17.60 9.90 13.30
CA LEU A 360 -17.36 8.89 12.26
C LEU A 360 -15.86 8.55 12.07
N LEU A 361 -14.96 9.48 12.38
CA LEU A 361 -13.52 9.29 12.21
C LEU A 361 -12.82 8.78 13.49
N ILE A 362 -13.35 9.11 14.67
CA ILE A 362 -12.70 8.86 15.97
C ILE A 362 -12.36 7.38 16.19
N PRO A 363 -13.27 6.39 15.98
CA PRO A 363 -12.96 5.01 16.30
C PRO A 363 -11.72 4.50 15.56
N ALA A 364 -11.63 4.73 14.24
CA ALA A 364 -10.49 4.32 13.46
C ALA A 364 -9.23 5.16 13.77
N ALA A 365 -9.38 6.46 14.05
CA ALA A 365 -8.27 7.31 14.46
C ALA A 365 -7.66 6.84 15.80
N VAL A 366 -8.49 6.49 16.79
CA VAL A 366 -8.04 5.97 18.08
C VAL A 366 -7.34 4.63 17.92
N THR A 367 -7.94 3.70 17.16
CA THR A 367 -7.30 2.41 16.87
C THR A 367 -5.92 2.58 16.27
N ASN A 368 -5.79 3.43 15.25
CA ASN A 368 -4.52 3.70 14.59
C ASN A 368 -3.51 4.40 15.52
N ALA A 369 -3.94 5.38 16.31
CA ALA A 369 -3.06 6.07 17.25
C ALA A 369 -2.53 5.13 18.34
N VAL A 370 -3.41 4.27 18.89
CA VAL A 370 -3.00 3.29 19.90
C VAL A 370 -2.08 2.23 19.30
N SER A 371 -2.36 1.72 18.10
CA SER A 371 -1.48 0.78 17.41
C SER A 371 -0.09 1.36 17.15
N LEU A 372 -0.01 2.64 16.74
CA LEU A 372 1.27 3.35 16.56
C LEU A 372 2.01 3.50 17.90
N ALA A 373 1.32 3.87 18.98
CA ALA A 373 1.91 4.01 20.31
C ALA A 373 2.43 2.66 20.85
N ILE A 374 1.68 1.57 20.65
CA ILE A 374 2.09 0.22 21.01
C ILE A 374 3.34 -0.17 20.22
N HIS A 375 3.36 0.04 18.90
CA HIS A 375 4.54 -0.21 18.07
C HIS A 375 5.77 0.53 18.60
N ALA A 376 5.65 1.86 18.83
CA ALA A 376 6.73 2.67 19.35
C ALA A 376 7.23 2.18 20.72
N TYR A 377 6.32 1.79 21.62
CA TYR A 377 6.65 1.27 22.95
C TYR A 377 7.44 -0.05 22.89
N TYR A 378 6.98 -1.00 22.06
CA TYR A 378 7.67 -2.29 21.95
C TYR A 378 9.02 -2.16 21.24
N THR A 379 9.09 -1.32 20.23
CA THR A 379 10.32 -1.11 19.45
C THR A 379 11.37 -0.36 20.27
N ALA A 380 11.00 0.75 20.92
CA ALA A 380 11.93 1.53 21.75
C ALA A 380 12.46 0.74 22.96
N GLY A 381 11.67 -0.20 23.48
CA GLY A 381 12.08 -1.09 24.58
C GLY A 381 12.73 -2.39 24.13
N GLU A 382 12.96 -2.59 22.83
CA GLU A 382 13.46 -3.82 22.22
C GLU A 382 12.73 -5.09 22.70
N ARG A 383 11.40 -4.97 22.93
CA ARG A 383 10.57 -6.01 23.52
C ARG A 383 10.04 -6.96 22.46
N GLY A 384 9.97 -8.25 22.82
CA GLY A 384 9.56 -9.33 21.93
C GLY A 384 10.72 -10.18 21.45
N GLU A 385 10.42 -11.27 20.74
CA GLU A 385 11.42 -12.17 20.18
C GLU A 385 11.99 -11.59 18.89
N ALA A 386 13.32 -11.45 18.80
CA ALA A 386 13.98 -11.02 17.58
C ALA A 386 13.83 -12.06 16.46
N ILE A 387 13.69 -11.61 15.23
CA ILE A 387 13.78 -12.50 14.07
C ILE A 387 15.21 -13.06 13.98
N ARG A 388 15.29 -14.38 13.78
CA ARG A 388 16.56 -15.13 13.85
C ARG A 388 17.36 -15.13 12.54
N LEU A 389 17.31 -14.00 11.83
CA LEU A 389 18.16 -13.70 10.69
C LEU A 389 18.95 -12.42 11.01
N PRO A 390 20.28 -12.37 10.81
CA PRO A 390 21.12 -11.27 11.26
C PRO A 390 20.65 -9.88 10.86
N ALA A 391 20.31 -9.66 9.59
CA ALA A 391 19.84 -8.36 9.11
C ALA A 391 18.42 -8.00 9.60
N PHE A 392 17.68 -8.93 10.15
CA PHE A 392 16.32 -8.75 10.68
C PHE A 392 16.25 -8.72 12.21
N SER A 393 17.39 -8.67 12.90
CA SER A 393 17.47 -8.72 14.37
C SER A 393 16.74 -7.59 15.09
N GLU A 394 16.49 -6.46 14.43
CA GLU A 394 15.71 -5.33 14.98
C GLU A 394 14.20 -5.46 14.68
N ILE A 395 13.77 -6.53 14.00
CA ILE A 395 12.37 -6.89 13.87
C ILE A 395 12.00 -7.75 15.06
N ARG A 396 10.98 -7.34 15.82
CA ARG A 396 10.50 -8.00 17.02
C ARG A 396 9.12 -8.62 16.80
N LEU A 397 9.03 -9.92 17.01
CA LEU A 397 7.75 -10.62 17.08
C LEU A 397 7.19 -10.45 18.50
N VAL A 398 6.01 -9.86 18.61
CA VAL A 398 5.40 -9.46 19.87
C VAL A 398 4.15 -10.28 20.15
N GLN A 399 4.04 -10.82 21.36
CA GLN A 399 2.83 -11.48 21.83
C GLN A 399 1.85 -10.43 22.38
N MET A 400 0.65 -10.38 21.82
CA MET A 400 -0.41 -9.48 22.26
C MET A 400 -1.69 -10.29 22.53
N TRP A 401 -2.51 -9.81 23.48
CA TRP A 401 -3.77 -10.46 23.85
C TRP A 401 -4.78 -10.58 22.70
N SER A 402 -4.68 -9.70 21.71
CA SER A 402 -5.58 -9.64 20.55
C SER A 402 -5.08 -10.40 19.33
N ALA A 403 -3.79 -10.79 19.30
CA ALA A 403 -3.15 -11.43 18.16
C ALA A 403 -3.01 -12.93 18.38
N GLY A 404 -3.91 -13.72 17.81
CA GLY A 404 -3.93 -15.19 17.98
C GLY A 404 -2.88 -15.96 17.17
N GLN A 405 -1.98 -15.28 16.45
CA GLN A 405 -1.03 -15.93 15.53
C GLN A 405 0.42 -15.91 16.02
N TYR A 406 0.68 -15.52 17.26
CA TYR A 406 2.04 -15.42 17.79
C TYR A 406 2.82 -16.74 17.71
N GLU A 407 2.23 -17.84 18.17
CA GLU A 407 2.87 -19.16 18.19
C GLU A 407 3.24 -19.61 16.75
N TYR A 408 2.37 -19.39 15.80
CA TYR A 408 2.60 -19.73 14.40
C TYR A 408 3.81 -18.98 13.82
N PHE A 409 3.92 -17.68 14.03
CA PHE A 409 5.05 -16.91 13.54
C PHE A 409 6.34 -17.11 14.35
N ARG A 410 6.22 -17.44 15.65
CA ARG A 410 7.35 -17.86 16.46
C ARG A 410 7.95 -19.18 15.95
N ASP A 411 7.10 -20.14 15.62
CA ASP A 411 7.54 -21.42 15.06
C ASP A 411 8.17 -21.22 13.69
N TYR A 412 7.60 -20.37 12.84
CA TYR A 412 8.25 -19.97 11.59
C TYR A 412 9.62 -19.31 11.83
N ASN A 413 9.75 -18.40 12.79
CA ASN A 413 11.04 -17.79 13.15
C ASN A 413 12.10 -18.84 13.55
N ARG A 414 11.68 -19.94 14.21
CA ARG A 414 12.58 -21.05 14.54
C ARG A 414 13.04 -21.79 13.28
N THR A 415 12.17 -22.04 12.32
CA THR A 415 12.56 -22.70 11.05
C THR A 415 13.56 -21.86 10.26
N LEU A 416 13.46 -20.52 10.31
CA LEU A 416 14.44 -19.63 9.67
C LEU A 416 15.85 -19.80 10.26
N ALA A 417 15.95 -19.97 11.57
CA ALA A 417 17.24 -20.23 12.23
C ALA A 417 17.86 -21.58 11.81
N ASP A 418 17.04 -22.63 11.64
CA ASP A 418 17.49 -23.94 11.17
C ASP A 418 18.07 -23.86 9.75
N ALA A 419 17.36 -23.18 8.82
CA ALA A 419 17.87 -22.95 7.46
C ALA A 419 19.15 -22.11 7.45
N SER A 420 19.22 -21.03 8.22
CA SER A 420 20.41 -20.18 8.33
C SER A 420 21.63 -20.95 8.79
N ALA A 421 21.48 -21.80 9.81
CA ALA A 421 22.53 -22.70 10.30
C ALA A 421 22.97 -23.71 9.24
N ALA A 422 22.03 -24.31 8.52
CA ALA A 422 22.32 -25.25 7.43
C ALA A 422 23.08 -24.59 6.27
N LEU A 423 22.67 -23.38 5.85
CA LEU A 423 23.35 -22.60 4.81
C LEU A 423 24.77 -22.22 5.21
N SER A 424 25.00 -21.88 6.47
CA SER A 424 26.34 -21.59 7.01
C SER A 424 27.25 -22.82 6.96
N GLN A 425 26.72 -24.01 7.31
CA GLN A 425 27.47 -25.28 7.26
C GLN A 425 27.80 -25.74 5.83
N LEU A 426 27.02 -25.34 4.84
CA LEU A 426 27.28 -25.62 3.42
C LEU A 426 28.31 -24.68 2.79
N ASN A 427 28.85 -23.70 3.57
CA ASN A 427 29.72 -22.63 3.06
C ASN A 427 29.11 -21.88 1.87
N ALA A 428 27.81 -21.73 1.86
CA ALA A 428 27.01 -21.22 0.76
C ALA A 428 26.97 -19.68 0.67
N GLY A 429 28.07 -18.99 1.09
CA GLY A 429 28.08 -17.53 1.28
C GLY A 429 27.76 -16.69 0.03
N SER A 430 28.21 -17.12 -1.14
CA SER A 430 28.00 -16.41 -2.42
C SER A 430 26.87 -16.99 -3.27
N GLU A 431 26.27 -18.11 -2.88
CA GLU A 431 25.23 -18.79 -3.66
C GLU A 431 23.88 -18.08 -3.53
N ARG A 432 23.20 -17.91 -4.66
CA ARG A 432 21.86 -17.29 -4.74
C ARG A 432 20.79 -18.31 -4.37
N VAL A 433 19.87 -17.89 -3.53
CA VAL A 433 18.88 -18.76 -2.89
C VAL A 433 17.49 -18.44 -3.40
N ALA A 434 16.74 -19.47 -3.82
CA ALA A 434 15.29 -19.42 -3.99
C ALA A 434 14.60 -20.24 -2.90
N VAL A 435 13.35 -19.91 -2.58
CA VAL A 435 12.54 -20.61 -1.59
C VAL A 435 11.23 -21.06 -2.22
N LEU A 436 10.83 -22.31 -1.99
CA LEU A 436 9.54 -22.85 -2.45
C LEU A 436 8.43 -22.50 -1.44
N ASP A 437 8.20 -21.22 -1.22
CA ASP A 437 7.19 -20.70 -0.29
C ASP A 437 6.76 -19.29 -0.71
N PHE A 438 5.94 -18.64 0.10
CA PHE A 438 5.38 -17.31 -0.13
C PHE A 438 6.44 -16.23 -0.38
N VAL A 439 7.57 -16.28 0.30
CA VAL A 439 8.65 -15.27 0.22
C VAL A 439 10.01 -15.89 0.46
N ASN A 440 11.06 -15.27 -0.08
CA ASN A 440 12.44 -15.58 0.23
C ASN A 440 13.00 -14.61 1.30
N PRO A 441 13.08 -14.98 2.59
CA PRO A 441 13.63 -14.12 3.63
C PRO A 441 15.15 -14.15 3.70
N PHE A 442 15.82 -15.11 3.03
CA PHE A 442 17.24 -15.38 3.23
C PHE A 442 18.15 -14.44 2.45
N SER A 443 17.71 -13.94 1.28
CA SER A 443 18.51 -12.96 0.53
C SER A 443 18.71 -11.70 1.36
N ALA A 444 17.65 -11.06 1.81
CA ALA A 444 17.73 -9.86 2.64
C ALA A 444 18.21 -10.14 4.07
N GLY A 445 17.73 -11.23 4.70
CA GLY A 445 18.02 -11.55 6.09
C GLY A 445 19.45 -11.99 6.37
N LEU A 446 20.17 -12.54 5.37
CA LEU A 446 21.56 -12.96 5.42
C LEU A 446 22.50 -12.08 4.60
N ASP A 447 22.00 -10.96 4.05
CA ASP A 447 22.74 -10.04 3.17
C ASP A 447 23.42 -10.75 1.99
N ARG A 448 22.63 -11.56 1.27
CA ARG A 448 23.09 -12.33 0.10
C ARG A 448 22.63 -11.68 -1.19
N THR A 449 23.40 -11.87 -2.25
CA THR A 449 22.97 -11.48 -3.59
C THR A 449 21.63 -12.13 -3.94
N PRO A 450 20.57 -11.36 -4.22
CA PRO A 450 19.27 -11.92 -4.60
C PRO A 450 19.31 -12.50 -6.03
N PRO A 451 18.57 -13.56 -6.34
CA PRO A 451 18.42 -14.04 -7.70
C PRO A 451 17.69 -13.02 -8.58
N ALA A 452 17.85 -13.11 -9.89
CA ALA A 452 17.10 -12.33 -10.87
C ALA A 452 16.12 -13.23 -11.63
N GLY A 453 15.02 -12.63 -12.15
CA GLY A 453 14.02 -13.34 -12.95
C GLY A 453 12.95 -14.08 -12.15
N ASP A 454 13.08 -14.15 -10.82
CA ASP A 454 12.07 -14.71 -9.92
C ASP A 454 11.02 -13.65 -9.50
N SER A 455 10.07 -14.04 -8.68
CA SER A 455 9.10 -13.11 -8.09
C SER A 455 9.44 -12.83 -6.63
N VAL A 456 9.26 -11.57 -6.21
CA VAL A 456 9.48 -11.16 -4.81
C VAL A 456 8.50 -11.82 -3.83
N TRP A 457 7.35 -12.31 -4.31
CA TRP A 457 6.38 -13.05 -3.52
C TRP A 457 5.52 -13.97 -4.38
N TYR A 458 5.16 -15.09 -3.81
CA TYR A 458 4.28 -16.08 -4.42
C TYR A 458 3.04 -16.29 -3.55
N HIS A 459 1.88 -16.35 -4.16
CA HIS A 459 0.64 -16.64 -3.45
C HIS A 459 -0.27 -17.46 -4.35
N TRP A 460 -0.58 -18.69 -3.93
CA TRP A 460 -1.43 -19.58 -4.69
C TRP A 460 -2.82 -18.97 -4.91
N GLY A 461 -3.29 -19.03 -6.16
CA GLY A 461 -4.55 -18.40 -6.56
C GLY A 461 -4.52 -16.87 -6.66
N ARG A 462 -3.33 -16.23 -6.55
CA ARG A 462 -3.17 -14.77 -6.75
C ARG A 462 -2.06 -14.42 -7.73
N THR A 463 -0.82 -14.76 -7.41
CA THR A 463 0.34 -14.49 -8.28
C THR A 463 0.88 -15.76 -8.92
N LEU A 464 0.47 -16.91 -8.43
CA LEU A 464 0.88 -18.22 -8.87
C LEU A 464 -0.35 -19.15 -8.93
N GLY A 465 -0.42 -20.02 -9.93
CA GLY A 465 -1.48 -21.01 -10.07
C GLY A 465 -1.12 -22.06 -11.12
N PRO A 466 -1.93 -23.12 -11.26
CA PRO A 466 -1.65 -24.22 -12.18
C PRO A 466 -1.60 -23.77 -13.64
N ASP A 467 -2.42 -22.78 -14.00
CA ASP A 467 -2.54 -22.29 -15.39
C ASP A 467 -1.59 -21.13 -15.70
N TYR A 468 -1.13 -20.39 -14.65
CA TYR A 468 -0.31 -19.19 -14.80
C TYR A 468 0.79 -19.15 -13.74
N HIS A 469 1.99 -19.54 -14.17
CA HIS A 469 3.20 -19.51 -13.36
C HIS A 469 4.41 -19.21 -14.24
N PRO A 470 5.51 -18.65 -13.70
CA PRO A 470 6.76 -18.51 -14.42
C PRO A 470 7.28 -19.86 -14.91
N ALA A 471 7.91 -19.90 -16.08
CA ALA A 471 8.61 -21.08 -16.54
C ALA A 471 9.76 -21.43 -15.57
N ALA A 472 9.99 -22.72 -15.32
CA ALA A 472 11.04 -23.14 -14.40
C ALA A 472 12.43 -22.64 -14.84
N GLU A 473 12.69 -22.60 -16.14
CA GLU A 473 13.91 -22.10 -16.74
C GLU A 473 14.14 -20.60 -16.46
N GLU A 474 13.08 -19.82 -16.35
CA GLU A 474 13.11 -18.40 -16.02
C GLU A 474 13.28 -18.20 -14.52
N MET A 475 12.44 -18.86 -13.72
CA MET A 475 12.42 -18.74 -12.27
C MET A 475 13.73 -19.18 -11.62
N PHE A 476 14.35 -20.25 -12.13
CA PHE A 476 15.57 -20.82 -11.56
C PHE A 476 16.85 -20.56 -12.40
N ALA A 477 16.77 -19.67 -13.40
CA ALA A 477 17.91 -19.35 -14.26
C ALA A 477 19.16 -18.97 -13.47
N ASP A 478 18.97 -18.11 -12.48
CA ASP A 478 19.99 -17.46 -11.69
C ASP A 478 20.00 -17.95 -10.22
N VAL A 479 19.57 -19.19 -9.99
CA VAL A 479 19.44 -19.79 -8.66
C VAL A 479 20.47 -20.92 -8.51
N ASP A 480 21.27 -20.85 -7.44
CA ASP A 480 22.27 -21.87 -7.09
C ASP A 480 21.72 -22.89 -6.08
N LEU A 481 20.91 -22.41 -5.14
CA LEU A 481 20.29 -23.21 -4.07
C LEU A 481 18.77 -23.04 -4.05
N ILE A 482 18.05 -24.14 -3.92
CA ILE A 482 16.62 -24.14 -3.66
C ILE A 482 16.38 -24.65 -2.23
N LEU A 483 15.69 -23.86 -1.43
CA LEU A 483 15.22 -24.22 -0.10
C LEU A 483 13.74 -24.61 -0.16
N ASP A 484 13.44 -25.85 0.17
CA ASP A 484 12.09 -26.41 0.23
C ASP A 484 11.70 -26.59 1.70
N PRO A 485 10.81 -25.74 2.27
CA PRO A 485 10.38 -25.88 3.65
C PRO A 485 9.48 -27.10 3.82
N LYS A 486 9.72 -27.93 4.82
CA LYS A 486 8.81 -29.03 5.18
C LYS A 486 7.47 -28.50 5.72
N TRP A 487 7.51 -27.30 6.31
CA TRP A 487 6.38 -26.57 6.86
C TRP A 487 6.33 -25.15 6.26
N PRO A 488 5.80 -24.99 5.04
CA PRO A 488 5.74 -23.67 4.40
C PRO A 488 4.85 -22.73 5.20
N ILE A 489 5.24 -21.43 5.20
CA ILE A 489 4.45 -20.37 5.85
C ILE A 489 3.09 -20.19 5.14
N GLU A 490 3.03 -20.51 3.86
CA GLU A 490 1.79 -20.55 3.08
C GLU A 490 1.66 -21.94 2.43
N ILE A 491 0.90 -22.82 3.08
CA ILE A 491 0.82 -24.25 2.75
C ILE A 491 0.41 -24.48 1.29
N TRP A 492 -0.58 -23.75 0.81
CA TRP A 492 -1.06 -23.89 -0.56
C TRP A 492 -0.02 -23.46 -1.59
N THR A 493 0.69 -22.38 -1.30
CA THR A 493 1.78 -21.88 -2.14
C THR A 493 2.94 -22.85 -2.19
N GLY A 494 3.45 -23.29 -1.03
CA GLY A 494 4.56 -24.24 -0.98
C GLY A 494 4.25 -25.57 -1.68
N ASN A 495 3.07 -26.12 -1.44
CA ASN A 495 2.65 -27.36 -2.12
C ASN A 495 2.49 -27.16 -3.63
N GLY A 496 1.83 -26.07 -4.05
CA GLY A 496 1.65 -25.78 -5.47
C GLY A 496 2.97 -25.55 -6.22
N MET A 497 3.93 -24.88 -5.59
CA MET A 497 5.28 -24.72 -6.17
C MET A 497 6.01 -26.05 -6.31
N ARG A 498 5.92 -26.95 -5.32
CA ARG A 498 6.49 -28.28 -5.42
C ARG A 498 5.88 -29.04 -6.60
N ASP A 499 4.56 -29.04 -6.71
CA ASP A 499 3.86 -29.78 -7.79
C ASP A 499 4.25 -29.27 -9.18
N ILE A 500 4.35 -27.94 -9.36
CA ILE A 500 4.71 -27.33 -10.64
C ILE A 500 6.18 -27.58 -10.98
N TYR A 501 7.10 -27.41 -10.02
CA TYR A 501 8.54 -27.38 -10.28
C TYR A 501 9.28 -28.68 -9.96
N ALA A 502 8.61 -29.71 -9.40
CA ALA A 502 9.24 -30.98 -8.98
C ALA A 502 10.09 -31.61 -10.07
N HIS A 503 9.57 -31.70 -11.29
CA HIS A 503 10.26 -32.34 -12.42
C HIS A 503 11.54 -31.60 -12.82
N TYR A 504 11.49 -30.26 -12.86
CA TYR A 504 12.64 -29.42 -13.18
C TYR A 504 13.71 -29.53 -12.09
N ILE A 505 13.31 -29.45 -10.82
CA ILE A 505 14.20 -29.55 -9.67
C ILE A 505 14.91 -30.92 -9.64
N ALA A 506 14.17 -32.01 -9.78
CA ALA A 506 14.74 -33.36 -9.82
C ALA A 506 15.74 -33.58 -10.96
N ARG A 507 15.58 -32.84 -12.08
CA ARG A 507 16.48 -32.93 -13.22
C ARG A 507 17.74 -32.09 -13.10
N HIS A 508 17.67 -30.91 -12.47
CA HIS A 508 18.73 -29.90 -12.49
C HIS A 508 19.39 -29.64 -11.13
N TYR A 509 18.84 -30.18 -10.04
CA TYR A 509 19.32 -29.95 -8.69
C TYR A 509 19.46 -31.27 -7.92
N ASP A 510 20.47 -31.37 -7.08
CA ASP A 510 20.70 -32.51 -6.20
C ASP A 510 20.41 -32.13 -4.74
N LEU A 511 19.77 -33.02 -3.97
CA LEU A 511 19.55 -32.82 -2.53
C LEU A 511 20.91 -32.91 -1.82
N VAL A 512 21.39 -31.78 -1.28
CA VAL A 512 22.69 -31.68 -0.60
C VAL A 512 22.57 -31.67 0.92
N ARG A 513 21.39 -31.31 1.44
CA ARG A 513 21.15 -31.26 2.89
C ARG A 513 19.68 -31.45 3.20
N GLU A 514 19.41 -32.17 4.27
CA GLU A 514 18.10 -32.25 4.88
C GLU A 514 18.23 -31.94 6.37
N THR A 515 17.39 -31.05 6.88
CA THR A 515 17.30 -30.66 8.30
C THR A 515 15.96 -31.07 8.90
N ALA A 516 15.68 -30.66 10.12
CA ALA A 516 14.37 -30.88 10.73
C ALA A 516 13.25 -30.17 9.92
N ASP A 517 13.51 -28.95 9.44
CA ASP A 517 12.49 -28.08 8.85
C ASP A 517 12.65 -27.87 7.33
N TRP A 518 13.84 -28.20 6.74
CA TRP A 518 14.14 -27.86 5.34
C TRP A 518 14.78 -29.00 4.56
N ARG A 519 14.55 -29.00 3.23
CA ARG A 519 15.36 -29.70 2.22
C ARG A 519 16.08 -28.66 1.39
N ILE A 520 17.40 -28.84 1.19
CA ILE A 520 18.23 -27.89 0.45
C ILE A 520 18.81 -28.62 -0.77
N TYR A 521 18.49 -28.09 -1.94
CA TYR A 521 18.95 -28.61 -3.22
C TYR A 521 19.96 -27.64 -3.80
N ARG A 522 21.03 -28.18 -4.41
CA ARG A 522 22.07 -27.40 -5.09
C ARG A 522 22.08 -27.73 -6.58
N LYS A 523 22.27 -26.70 -7.41
CA LYS A 523 22.33 -26.82 -8.87
C LYS A 523 23.45 -27.77 -9.29
N ASN A 524 23.15 -28.72 -10.19
CA ASN A 524 24.10 -29.70 -10.65
C ASN A 524 24.97 -29.11 -11.77
N ALA A 525 26.25 -28.84 -11.48
CA ALA A 525 27.20 -28.21 -12.41
C ALA A 525 27.48 -29.07 -13.66
N SER A 526 27.53 -30.39 -13.51
CA SER A 526 27.91 -31.31 -14.62
C SER A 526 26.82 -31.44 -15.71
N ARG A 527 25.55 -31.25 -15.36
CA ARG A 527 24.43 -31.30 -16.30
C ARG A 527 24.21 -29.96 -17.02
N THR A 528 24.59 -28.86 -16.40
CA THR A 528 24.47 -27.50 -17.00
C THR A 528 25.45 -27.31 -18.16
N GLU A 529 26.60 -27.98 -18.15
CA GLU A 529 27.59 -27.92 -19.21
C GLU A 529 27.21 -28.76 -20.44
N ALA A 530 26.51 -29.88 -20.23
CA ALA A 530 25.98 -30.71 -21.30
C ALA A 530 24.84 -30.02 -22.09
N ASP A 531 24.01 -29.20 -21.44
CA ASP A 531 22.96 -28.40 -22.08
C ASP A 531 23.50 -27.12 -22.77
N ARG A 532 24.74 -26.70 -22.46
CA ARG A 532 25.44 -25.56 -23.12
C ARG A 532 26.25 -25.92 -24.34
N LEU A 533 26.41 -27.21 -24.65
CA LEU A 533 27.06 -27.61 -25.90
C LEU A 533 26.23 -27.09 -27.08
N PRO A 534 26.86 -26.39 -28.04
CA PRO A 534 26.13 -25.76 -29.14
C PRO A 534 25.40 -26.85 -29.95
N ARG A 535 24.09 -26.72 -30.07
CA ARG A 535 23.33 -27.33 -31.15
C ARG A 535 23.73 -26.67 -32.46
N SER A 536 24.99 -26.88 -32.86
CA SER A 536 25.42 -26.68 -34.24
C SER A 536 24.76 -27.79 -35.05
N GLU A 537 23.99 -27.36 -36.06
CA GLU A 537 23.35 -28.17 -37.06
C GLU A 537 21.97 -28.77 -36.68
N MET A 538 20.99 -27.91 -36.49
CA MET A 538 19.63 -28.19 -36.95
C MET A 538 19.05 -26.96 -37.65
N THR A 539 18.93 -27.15 -38.95
CA THR A 539 18.43 -26.28 -40.01
C THR A 539 17.32 -25.33 -39.61
N SER A 540 17.47 -24.13 -40.15
CA SER A 540 16.46 -23.09 -40.34
C SER A 540 15.10 -23.65 -40.77
N ASP A 541 14.15 -23.75 -39.86
CA ASP A 541 12.72 -23.65 -40.09
C ASP A 541 12.00 -23.82 -38.74
N ARG A 542 11.82 -22.74 -38.01
CA ARG A 542 10.88 -22.71 -36.91
C ARG A 542 9.94 -21.53 -37.06
N PRO A 543 8.63 -21.76 -37.07
CA PRO A 543 7.65 -20.71 -36.96
C PRO A 543 7.76 -20.05 -35.60
N LYS A 544 7.41 -18.76 -35.55
CA LYS A 544 7.34 -17.93 -34.33
C LYS A 544 6.59 -18.67 -33.23
N PRO A 545 6.97 -18.54 -31.95
CA PRO A 545 6.27 -19.22 -30.87
C PRO A 545 4.84 -18.69 -30.77
N GLU A 546 3.90 -19.49 -31.23
CA GLU A 546 2.50 -19.37 -30.86
C GLU A 546 2.35 -19.82 -29.40
N PHE A 547 1.82 -18.95 -28.57
CA PHE A 547 1.38 -19.27 -27.23
C PHE A 547 0.38 -20.42 -27.26
N ARG A 548 0.79 -21.64 -26.98
CA ARG A 548 -0.11 -22.78 -26.84
C ARG A 548 -0.78 -22.73 -25.46
N LEU A 549 -2.02 -22.32 -25.47
CA LEU A 549 -2.98 -22.59 -24.41
C LEU A 549 -3.24 -24.11 -24.34
N HIS A 550 -2.64 -24.81 -23.40
CA HIS A 550 -3.09 -26.15 -23.05
C HIS A 550 -4.37 -26.05 -22.21
N ARG A 551 -5.52 -26.18 -22.88
CA ARG A 551 -6.78 -26.51 -22.21
C ARG A 551 -6.72 -27.97 -21.79
N VAL A 552 -6.67 -28.24 -20.51
CA VAL A 552 -7.03 -29.53 -19.95
C VAL A 552 -8.56 -29.59 -19.89
N SER A 553 -9.18 -30.32 -20.81
CA SER A 553 -10.58 -30.72 -20.72
C SER A 553 -10.69 -31.81 -19.65
N GLY A 554 -11.15 -31.43 -18.47
CA GLY A 554 -11.49 -32.36 -17.40
C GLY A 554 -12.99 -32.46 -17.25
N GLY A 555 -13.49 -33.68 -17.09
CA GLY A 555 -14.87 -34.03 -16.81
C GLY A 555 -15.36 -33.64 -15.41
#